data_24ddfaff2b4b9c3405747797930896ad
#
_entry.id   24ddfaff2b4b9c3405747797930896ad
#
_cell.length_a   1.000
_cell.length_b   1.000
_cell.length_c   1.000
_cell.angle_alpha   90.00
_cell.angle_beta   90.00
_cell.angle_gamma   90.00
#
_symmetry.space_group_name_H-M   'P 1'
#
loop_
_entity.id
_entity.type
_entity.pdbx_description
1 polymer ?
#
loop_
_entity_poly.entity_id
_entity_poly.type
_entity_poly.pdbx_seq_one_letter_code
_entity_poly.pdbx_strand_id
1 'polypeptide(L)'
;MDRHPNDLTTDEMIDQALEEARNAPEEPTIVAAAYHPEPGLEFLMLQLSDGRRLLIPREELSELKNATPEQAADLFIGPNGFDIWWPQIDDGLYLSDFLQYRWHSAVPEQEPVAA
;
A
#
# COMPACT_ATOMS: atom_id res chain seq x y z
N MET A 1 -38.32 8.43 -15.67
CA MET A 1 -37.63 8.51 -15.43
C MET A 1 -37.23 8.58 -15.41
N ASP A 2 -37.43 8.26 -15.27
CA ASP A 2 -36.57 8.22 -15.14
C ASP A 2 -36.21 8.40 -14.79
N ARG A 3 -36.51 8.36 -14.76
CA ARG A 3 -35.93 8.21 -14.24
C ARG A 3 -36.10 8.31 -13.30
N HIS A 4 -36.63 7.71 -12.69
CA HIS A 4 -36.36 7.60 -11.86
C HIS A 4 -36.13 7.69 -11.17
N PRO A 5 -36.80 7.71 -10.94
CA PRO A 5 -36.34 7.99 -10.18
C PRO A 5 -35.55 7.30 -9.68
N ASN A 6 -35.44 6.48 -9.52
CA ASN A 6 -34.59 5.77 -9.14
C ASN A 6 -33.87 5.38 -10.09
N ASP A 7 -34.24 5.46 -10.98
CA ASP A 7 -33.53 5.11 -11.85
C ASP A 7 -32.56 5.90 -12.09
N LEU A 8 -32.62 6.72 -11.75
CA LEU A 8 -31.78 7.48 -11.92
C LEU A 8 -30.79 7.16 -11.64
N THR A 9 -30.77 6.97 -11.67
CA THR A 9 -30.21 6.80 -10.97
C THR A 9 -29.14 6.06 -10.98
N THR A 10 -29.10 4.94 -11.47
CA THR A 10 -27.99 4.19 -11.40
C THR A 10 -26.90 4.76 -12.20
N ASP A 11 -27.11 5.16 -13.41
CA ASP A 11 -26.06 5.71 -14.21
C ASP A 11 -25.55 7.01 -13.66
N GLU A 12 -26.43 7.85 -13.18
CA GLU A 12 -25.98 9.09 -12.62
C GLU A 12 -25.22 8.90 -11.35
N MET A 13 -25.62 7.93 -10.53
CA MET A 13 -24.91 7.68 -9.32
C MET A 13 -23.53 7.13 -9.61
N ILE A 14 -23.40 6.27 -10.59
CA ILE A 14 -22.14 5.73 -10.96
C ILE A 14 -21.23 6.83 -11.52
N ASP A 15 -21.76 7.67 -12.37
CA ASP A 15 -20.97 8.74 -12.93
C ASP A 15 -20.51 9.70 -11.87
N GLN A 16 -21.35 9.99 -10.91
CA GLN A 16 -20.97 10.88 -9.85
C GLN A 16 -19.91 10.24 -8.98
N ALA A 17 -20.03 8.97 -8.68
CA ALA A 17 -19.04 8.29 -7.90
C ALA A 17 -17.70 8.25 -8.62
N LEU A 18 -17.72 8.02 -9.92
CA LEU A 18 -16.50 8.03 -10.68
C LEU A 18 -15.85 9.39 -10.71
N GLU A 19 -16.66 10.42 -10.80
CA GLU A 19 -16.14 11.74 -10.83
C GLU A 19 -15.55 12.12 -9.48
N GLU A 20 -16.19 11.73 -8.41
CA GLU A 20 -15.66 11.97 -7.09
C GLU A 20 -14.36 11.22 -6.89
N ALA A 21 -14.28 10.00 -7.36
CA ALA A 21 -13.06 9.23 -7.26
C ALA A 21 -11.92 9.88 -8.05
N ARG A 22 -12.28 10.48 -9.19
CA ARG A 22 -11.26 11.14 -9.97
C ARG A 22 -10.75 12.40 -9.31
N ASN A 23 -11.61 13.11 -8.63
CA ASN A 23 -11.26 14.37 -8.02
C ASN A 23 -10.67 14.23 -6.63
N ALA A 24 -10.95 13.14 -5.96
CA ALA A 24 -10.44 12.93 -4.62
C ALA A 24 -9.06 12.33 -4.70
N PRO A 25 -8.24 12.58 -3.72
CA PRO A 25 -6.95 11.92 -3.67
C PRO A 25 -7.19 10.42 -3.58
N GLU A 26 -6.63 9.69 -4.51
CA GLU A 26 -6.90 8.31 -4.59
C GLU A 26 -6.01 7.57 -3.65
N GLU A 27 -6.52 6.66 -2.88
CA GLU A 27 -5.72 5.84 -2.02
C GLU A 27 -5.01 4.82 -2.89
N PRO A 28 -3.69 4.76 -2.88
CA PRO A 28 -3.02 3.79 -3.73
C PRO A 28 -3.19 2.39 -3.20
N THR A 29 -3.10 1.41 -4.09
CA THR A 29 -3.14 0.01 -3.70
C THR A 29 -1.83 -0.65 -4.10
N ILE A 30 -1.57 -1.81 -3.49
CA ILE A 30 -0.37 -2.58 -3.77
C ILE A 30 -0.69 -3.52 -4.92
N VAL A 31 0.03 -3.42 -6.00
CA VAL A 31 -0.19 -4.29 -7.14
C VAL A 31 0.88 -5.37 -7.25
N ALA A 32 2.02 -5.22 -6.57
CA ALA A 32 3.04 -6.24 -6.51
C ALA A 32 3.85 -6.05 -5.25
N ALA A 33 4.32 -7.13 -4.68
CA ALA A 33 5.13 -7.08 -3.48
C ALA A 33 6.12 -8.22 -3.48
N ALA A 34 7.31 -7.97 -2.99
CA ALA A 34 8.32 -8.99 -2.83
C ALA A 34 9.25 -8.61 -1.71
N TYR A 35 9.80 -9.59 -1.03
CA TYR A 35 10.77 -9.32 0.02
C TYR A 35 12.12 -9.87 -0.42
N HIS A 36 13.14 -9.06 -0.31
CA HIS A 36 14.50 -9.48 -0.65
C HIS A 36 15.13 -10.03 0.62
N PRO A 37 15.43 -11.31 0.66
CA PRO A 37 15.78 -11.97 1.93
C PRO A 37 17.27 -12.08 2.21
N GLU A 38 18.09 -11.43 1.45
CA GLU A 38 19.53 -11.62 1.62
C GLU A 38 20.01 -10.92 2.86
N PRO A 39 20.66 -11.62 3.77
CA PRO A 39 21.09 -11.01 5.02
C PRO A 39 21.98 -9.81 4.77
N GLY A 40 21.72 -8.75 5.47
CA GLY A 40 22.45 -7.50 5.30
C GLY A 40 21.92 -6.63 4.20
N LEU A 41 20.97 -7.13 3.42
CA LEU A 41 20.39 -6.35 2.35
C LEU A 41 18.92 -6.73 2.25
N GLU A 42 18.22 -6.70 3.36
CA GLU A 42 16.82 -7.09 3.36
C GLU A 42 15.94 -5.88 3.21
N PHE A 43 14.98 -5.96 2.32
CA PHE A 43 14.01 -4.89 2.14
C PHE A 43 12.73 -5.44 1.55
N LEU A 44 11.65 -4.75 1.80
CA LEU A 44 10.35 -5.04 1.21
C LEU A 44 10.17 -4.12 0.03
N MET A 45 9.84 -4.68 -1.13
CA MET A 45 9.55 -3.88 -2.31
C MET A 45 8.07 -3.92 -2.57
N LEU A 46 7.47 -2.76 -2.73
CA LEU A 46 6.07 -2.65 -3.09
C LEU A 46 5.96 -1.85 -4.37
N GLN A 47 5.09 -2.31 -5.25
CA GLN A 47 4.72 -1.52 -6.41
C GLN A 47 3.29 -1.09 -6.24
N LEU A 48 3.02 0.19 -6.39
CA LEU A 48 1.72 0.75 -6.11
C LEU A 48 0.98 1.05 -7.40
N SER A 49 -0.33 1.16 -7.28
CA SER A 49 -1.20 1.39 -8.42
C SER A 49 -0.94 2.72 -9.10
N ASP A 50 -0.35 3.67 -8.39
CA ASP A 50 -0.03 4.97 -8.97
C ASP A 50 1.33 4.99 -9.64
N GLY A 51 1.98 3.85 -9.75
CA GLY A 51 3.28 3.75 -10.41
C GLY A 51 4.47 3.87 -9.51
N ARG A 52 4.28 4.23 -8.26
CA ARG A 52 5.40 4.35 -7.34
C ARG A 52 5.91 2.97 -6.94
N ARG A 53 7.20 2.91 -6.67
CA ARG A 53 7.79 1.72 -6.08
C ARG A 53 8.44 2.11 -4.78
N LEU A 54 8.21 1.33 -3.76
CA LEU A 54 8.78 1.60 -2.44
C LEU A 54 9.78 0.51 -2.13
N LEU A 55 10.96 0.89 -1.69
CA LEU A 55 11.94 -0.04 -1.19
C LEU A 55 12.10 0.27 0.29
N ILE A 56 11.56 -0.59 1.12
CA ILE A 56 11.48 -0.33 2.54
C ILE A 56 12.48 -1.22 3.25
N PRO A 57 13.51 -0.65 3.84
CA PRO A 57 14.50 -1.47 4.54
C PRO A 57 13.86 -2.22 5.69
N ARG A 58 14.39 -3.39 5.99
CA ARG A 58 13.85 -4.20 7.06
C ARG A 58 13.76 -3.44 8.37
N GLU A 59 14.69 -2.55 8.62
CA GLU A 59 14.73 -1.80 9.86
C GLU A 59 13.50 -0.93 10.08
N GLU A 60 12.82 -0.57 8.99
CA GLU A 60 11.62 0.23 9.09
C GLU A 60 10.37 -0.61 9.32
N LEU A 61 10.51 -1.92 9.36
CA LEU A 61 9.37 -2.82 9.46
C LEU A 61 9.38 -3.49 10.82
N SER A 62 8.76 -2.83 11.78
CA SER A 62 8.72 -3.37 13.14
C SER A 62 8.03 -4.71 13.19
N GLU A 63 7.15 -4.99 12.24
CA GLU A 63 6.47 -6.28 12.16
C GLU A 63 7.46 -7.43 12.01
N LEU A 64 8.59 -7.15 11.37
CA LEU A 64 9.55 -8.19 11.07
C LEU A 64 10.69 -8.26 12.07
N LYS A 65 10.54 -7.61 13.20
CA LYS A 65 11.61 -7.50 14.16
C LYS A 65 12.20 -8.85 14.53
N ASN A 66 11.36 -9.84 14.71
CA ASN A 66 11.81 -11.16 15.12
C ASN A 66 11.62 -12.21 14.03
N ALA A 67 11.38 -11.81 12.80
CA ALA A 67 11.10 -12.75 11.73
C ALA A 67 12.40 -13.19 11.07
N THR A 68 12.42 -14.42 10.60
CA THR A 68 13.54 -14.86 9.76
C THR A 68 13.35 -14.30 8.36
N PRO A 69 14.40 -14.26 7.56
CA PRO A 69 14.22 -13.82 6.17
C PRO A 69 13.20 -14.67 5.41
N GLU A 70 13.13 -15.96 5.70
CA GLU A 70 12.16 -16.81 5.02
C GLU A 70 10.75 -16.46 5.45
N GLN A 71 10.54 -16.15 6.71
CA GLN A 71 9.22 -15.74 7.16
C GLN A 71 8.82 -14.41 6.55
N ALA A 72 9.78 -13.50 6.43
CA ALA A 72 9.49 -12.18 5.84
C ALA A 72 9.19 -12.30 4.36
N ALA A 73 9.77 -13.28 3.69
CA ALA A 73 9.51 -13.46 2.26
C ALA A 73 8.18 -14.14 1.97
N ASP A 74 7.57 -14.75 2.97
CA ASP A 74 6.30 -15.42 2.80
C ASP A 74 5.19 -14.42 3.09
N LEU A 75 4.78 -13.69 2.07
CA LEU A 75 3.80 -12.63 2.26
C LEU A 75 2.73 -12.70 1.19
N PHE A 76 1.60 -12.08 1.49
CA PHE A 76 0.50 -11.96 0.57
C PHE A 76 0.06 -10.52 0.49
N ILE A 77 -0.44 -10.13 -0.67
CA ILE A 77 -1.16 -8.86 -0.78
C ILE A 77 -2.61 -9.15 -0.43
N GLY A 78 -3.19 -8.33 0.44
CA GLY A 78 -4.59 -8.50 0.81
C GLY A 78 -5.52 -8.36 -0.39
N PRO A 79 -6.72 -8.84 -0.29
CA PRO A 79 -7.62 -8.96 -1.46
C PRO A 79 -7.89 -7.64 -2.14
N ASN A 80 -7.89 -6.55 -1.43
CA ASN A 80 -8.15 -5.26 -2.03
C ASN A 80 -6.91 -4.45 -2.30
N GLY A 81 -5.75 -5.01 -2.03
CA GLY A 81 -4.49 -4.31 -2.28
C GLY A 81 -4.12 -3.28 -1.24
N PHE A 82 -4.76 -3.28 -0.08
CA PHE A 82 -4.50 -2.25 0.92
C PHE A 82 -3.50 -2.69 1.97
N ASP A 83 -3.14 -3.96 2.01
CA ASP A 83 -2.26 -4.45 3.06
C ASP A 83 -1.39 -5.59 2.60
N ILE A 84 -0.35 -5.84 3.36
CA ILE A 84 0.51 -7.00 3.22
C ILE A 84 0.30 -7.85 4.46
N TRP A 85 0.23 -9.15 4.29
CA TRP A 85 0.04 -10.07 5.39
C TRP A 85 1.16 -11.08 5.40
N TRP A 86 1.73 -11.31 6.57
CA TRP A 86 2.77 -12.31 6.78
C TRP A 86 2.20 -13.44 7.62
N PRO A 87 1.79 -14.54 7.01
CA PRO A 87 1.09 -15.59 7.77
C PRO A 87 1.95 -16.29 8.79
N GLN A 88 3.24 -16.39 8.56
CA GLN A 88 4.07 -17.13 9.51
C GLN A 88 4.29 -16.38 10.81
N ILE A 89 4.14 -15.10 10.81
CA ILE A 89 4.29 -14.31 12.03
C ILE A 89 2.97 -13.71 12.47
N ASP A 90 1.90 -13.99 11.74
CA ASP A 90 0.54 -13.55 12.08
C ASP A 90 0.51 -12.04 12.25
N ASP A 91 1.05 -11.33 11.30
CA ASP A 91 1.11 -9.88 11.36
C ASP A 91 1.02 -9.32 9.96
N GLY A 92 0.71 -8.05 9.87
CA GLY A 92 0.54 -7.40 8.59
C GLY A 92 0.86 -5.93 8.64
N LEU A 93 0.86 -5.32 7.47
CA LEU A 93 1.15 -3.91 7.31
C LEU A 93 0.08 -3.29 6.45
N TYR A 94 -0.60 -2.29 6.98
CA TYR A 94 -1.64 -1.60 6.24
C TYR A 94 -1.00 -0.41 5.55
N LEU A 95 -1.11 -0.36 4.22
CA LEU A 95 -0.34 0.58 3.42
C LEU A 95 -0.61 2.02 3.78
N SER A 96 -1.86 2.38 3.91
CA SER A 96 -2.21 3.76 4.15
C SER A 96 -1.65 4.25 5.48
N ASP A 97 -1.73 3.42 6.52
CA ASP A 97 -1.14 3.78 7.81
C ASP A 97 0.36 3.90 7.69
N PHE A 98 0.99 2.97 6.99
CA PHE A 98 2.43 3.01 6.85
C PHE A 98 2.87 4.28 6.14
N LEU A 99 2.20 4.64 5.05
CA LEU A 99 2.56 5.83 4.31
C LEU A 99 2.33 7.09 5.12
N GLN A 100 1.27 7.11 5.90
CA GLN A 100 0.92 8.31 6.61
C GLN A 100 1.73 8.50 7.88
N TYR A 101 2.01 7.43 8.61
CA TYR A 101 2.58 7.57 9.94
C TYR A 101 4.01 7.07 10.06
N ARG A 102 4.45 6.23 9.14
CA ARG A 102 5.75 5.60 9.26
C ARG A 102 6.69 5.97 8.15
N TRP A 103 6.21 5.87 6.92
CA TRP A 103 7.08 6.13 5.77
C TRP A 103 7.49 7.59 5.71
N HIS A 104 6.59 8.44 6.14
CA HIS A 104 6.89 9.82 6.18
C HIS A 104 8.07 10.12 7.05
N SER A 105 8.24 9.38 8.12
CA SER A 105 9.38 9.62 8.96
C SER A 105 10.65 9.17 8.33
N ALA A 106 10.57 8.21 7.45
CA ALA A 106 11.74 7.71 6.81
C ALA A 106 12.16 8.49 5.60
N VAL A 107 11.22 9.23 5.03
CA VAL A 107 11.51 9.88 3.83
C VAL A 107 12.14 11.17 3.93
N PRO A 108 11.96 11.84 4.92
CA PRO A 108 12.39 13.19 4.97
C PRO A 108 13.73 13.42 4.50
N GLU A 109 14.50 12.58 4.69
CA GLU A 109 15.74 12.85 4.37
C GLU A 109 15.90 13.04 3.04
N GLN A 110 15.20 12.54 2.30
CA GLN A 110 15.55 12.65 1.05
C GLN A 110 15.24 13.85 0.49
N GLU A 111 14.48 14.44 0.84
CA GLU A 111 14.24 15.48 0.20
C GLU A 111 15.05 16.45 0.27
N PRO A 112 15.49 16.52 0.89
CA PRO A 112 16.18 17.58 0.95
C PRO A 112 17.09 17.63 0.06
N VAL A 113 17.29 17.04 -0.07
CA VAL A 113 18.14 16.93 -0.79
C VAL A 113 18.21 17.75 -1.62
N ALA A 114 17.53 17.94 -1.83
CA ALA A 114 17.51 18.66 -2.74
C ALA A 114 18.36 19.58 -2.59
N ALA A 115 18.58 19.69 -2.02
CA ALA A 115 19.27 20.60 -1.85
C ALA A 115 20.08 20.82 -2.48
#